data_c5eaa2aadc34c309708ec0d7af3b4092
#
_entry.id   c5eaa2aadc34c309708ec0d7af3b4092
#
_cell.length_a   1.000
_cell.length_b   1.000
_cell.length_c   1.000
_cell.angle_alpha   90.00
_cell.angle_beta   90.00
_cell.angle_gamma   90.00
#
_symmetry.space_group_name_H-M   'P 1'
#
loop_
_entity.id
_entity.type
_entity.pdbx_description
1 polymer ?
#
loop_
_entity_poly.entity_id
_entity_poly.type
_entity_poly.pdbx_seq_one_letter_code
_entity_poly.pdbx_strand_id
1 'polypeptide(L)'
;IHERLVGSEMCIRDRQEIVEIALIENIQREDLNPIEEAQAYQRLIKDYRLKQDEVAEKVSKSRAAITNSLRLLKLDSRVQEMVMEGKLSNGHARTIIGIEDGDKQYMIAQKIFDEKLSVREVEKLMRDLDKPEKPVKQAPENDFIYRDLEDKFSKILGSQVAIKNKNNNKGKIEIEYYSQAELERIYAVSYTHLTLPTT
;
A
#
# COMPACT_ATOMS: atom_id res chain seq x y z
N ILE A 1 25.17 -31.61 48.30
CA ILE A 1 24.86 -31.51 46.86
C ILE A 1 23.81 -30.44 46.57
N HIS A 2 22.82 -30.22 47.46
CA HIS A 2 21.79 -29.19 47.27
C HIS A 2 22.32 -27.77 47.43
N GLU A 3 23.24 -27.49 48.32
CA GLU A 3 23.79 -26.13 48.52
C GLU A 3 24.66 -25.63 47.35
N ARG A 4 25.32 -26.53 46.62
CA ARG A 4 26.12 -26.17 45.43
C ARG A 4 25.25 -25.80 44.21
N LEU A 5 24.07 -26.39 44.08
CA LEU A 5 23.11 -26.06 43.02
C LEU A 5 22.44 -24.70 43.22
N VAL A 6 22.08 -24.38 44.46
CA VAL A 6 21.47 -23.08 44.84
C VAL A 6 22.44 -21.92 44.56
N GLY A 7 23.73 -22.07 44.88
CA GLY A 7 24.74 -21.04 44.60
C GLY A 7 24.99 -20.81 43.10
N SER A 8 24.95 -21.86 42.29
CA SER A 8 25.14 -21.73 40.83
C SER A 8 23.92 -21.10 40.12
N GLU A 9 22.71 -21.40 40.55
CA GLU A 9 21.49 -20.79 39.98
C GLU A 9 21.38 -19.31 40.39
N MET A 10 21.77 -18.94 41.60
CA MET A 10 21.80 -17.56 42.07
C MET A 10 22.82 -16.73 41.29
N CYS A 11 24.04 -17.23 41.08
CA CYS A 11 25.05 -16.57 40.24
C CYS A 11 24.65 -16.43 38.78
N ILE A 12 23.87 -17.38 38.22
CA ILE A 12 23.38 -17.30 36.84
C ILE A 12 22.28 -16.25 36.73
N ARG A 13 21.38 -16.18 37.71
CA ARG A 13 20.28 -15.22 37.75
C ARG A 13 20.80 -13.78 37.90
N ASP A 14 21.72 -13.53 38.79
CA ASP A 14 22.39 -12.22 38.96
C ASP A 14 23.09 -11.77 37.67
N ARG A 15 23.75 -12.69 36.97
CA ARG A 15 24.41 -12.39 35.71
C ARG A 15 23.44 -12.07 34.59
N GLN A 16 22.27 -12.72 34.54
CA GLN A 16 21.22 -12.42 33.56
C GLN A 16 20.62 -11.02 33.81
N GLU A 17 20.36 -10.66 35.07
CA GLU A 17 19.84 -9.34 35.44
C GLU A 17 20.83 -8.22 35.08
N ILE A 18 22.13 -8.43 35.28
CA ILE A 18 23.17 -7.45 34.91
C ILE A 18 23.18 -7.24 33.39
N VAL A 19 23.12 -8.31 32.59
CA VAL A 19 23.12 -8.20 31.13
C VAL A 19 21.82 -7.58 30.62
N GLU A 20 20.68 -7.88 31.25
CA GLU A 20 19.40 -7.25 30.94
C GLU A 20 19.46 -5.72 31.15
N ILE A 21 19.98 -5.29 32.29
CA ILE A 21 20.14 -3.87 32.64
C ILE A 21 21.07 -3.18 31.64
N ALA A 22 22.20 -3.81 31.29
CA ALA A 22 23.13 -3.29 30.29
C ALA A 22 22.50 -3.16 28.90
N LEU A 23 21.64 -4.12 28.53
CA LEU A 23 20.92 -4.07 27.24
C LEU A 23 19.87 -2.95 27.25
N ILE A 24 19.16 -2.74 28.36
CA ILE A 24 18.19 -1.65 28.51
C ILE A 24 18.90 -0.30 28.44
N GLU A 25 20.04 -0.15 29.13
CA GLU A 25 20.85 1.07 29.08
C GLU A 25 21.29 1.37 27.63
N ASN A 26 21.76 0.35 26.91
CA ASN A 26 22.16 0.51 25.53
C ASN A 26 21.00 0.94 24.62
N ILE A 27 19.78 0.43 24.86
CA ILE A 27 18.56 0.82 24.12
C ILE A 27 18.17 2.28 24.38
N GLN A 28 18.48 2.81 25.56
CA GLN A 28 18.16 4.20 25.92
C GLN A 28 19.14 5.23 25.32
N ARG A 29 20.17 4.79 24.58
CA ARG A 29 21.07 5.71 23.86
C ARG A 29 20.32 6.33 22.67
N GLU A 30 20.54 7.62 22.45
CA GLU A 30 19.84 8.41 21.43
C GLU A 30 20.24 8.06 19.98
N ASP A 31 21.33 7.33 19.78
CA ASP A 31 21.93 7.07 18.48
C ASP A 31 21.57 5.69 17.86
N LEU A 32 20.65 4.93 18.46
CA LEU A 32 20.29 3.61 17.95
C LEU A 32 19.46 3.70 16.66
N ASN A 33 19.89 2.90 15.69
CA ASN A 33 19.14 2.70 14.46
C ASN A 33 17.80 1.98 14.77
N PRO A 34 16.69 2.30 14.08
CA PRO A 34 15.39 1.67 14.30
C PRO A 34 15.38 0.15 14.20
N ILE A 35 16.23 -0.43 13.36
CA ILE A 35 16.34 -1.89 13.22
C ILE A 35 17.11 -2.49 14.40
N GLU A 36 18.21 -1.86 14.84
CA GLU A 36 18.96 -2.28 16.02
C GLU A 36 18.10 -2.20 17.29
N GLU A 37 17.32 -1.14 17.42
CA GLU A 37 16.35 -0.98 18.50
C GLU A 37 15.33 -2.13 18.50
N ALA A 38 14.77 -2.47 17.34
CA ALA A 38 13.84 -3.57 17.18
C ALA A 38 14.47 -4.94 17.52
N GLN A 39 15.72 -5.17 17.12
CA GLN A 39 16.47 -6.37 17.46
C GLN A 39 16.72 -6.48 18.98
N ALA A 40 17.06 -5.37 19.64
CA ALA A 40 17.26 -5.34 21.05
C ALA A 40 15.96 -5.67 21.83
N TYR A 41 14.81 -5.13 21.40
CA TYR A 41 13.51 -5.51 21.96
C TYR A 41 13.19 -7.00 21.73
N GLN A 42 13.51 -7.52 20.56
CA GLN A 42 13.32 -8.94 20.27
C GLN A 42 14.17 -9.83 21.19
N ARG A 43 15.42 -9.43 21.48
CA ARG A 43 16.30 -10.14 22.44
C ARG A 43 15.71 -10.11 23.84
N LEU A 44 15.22 -8.94 24.33
CA LEU A 44 14.58 -8.85 25.64
C LEU A 44 13.39 -9.82 25.77
N ILE A 45 12.58 -9.93 24.73
CA ILE A 45 11.43 -10.84 24.73
C ILE A 45 11.85 -12.30 24.67
N LYS A 46 12.83 -12.67 23.80
CA LYS A 46 13.22 -14.07 23.58
C LYS A 46 14.11 -14.61 24.67
N ASP A 47 15.17 -13.88 25.02
CA ASP A 47 16.23 -14.36 25.90
C ASP A 47 15.85 -14.21 27.37
N TYR A 48 15.14 -13.12 27.71
CA TYR A 48 14.70 -12.82 29.08
C TYR A 48 13.23 -13.15 29.32
N ARG A 49 12.51 -13.66 28.31
CA ARG A 49 11.10 -14.06 28.39
C ARG A 49 10.15 -12.96 28.87
N LEU A 50 10.51 -11.71 28.61
CA LEU A 50 9.70 -10.55 28.98
C LEU A 50 8.51 -10.42 28.02
N LYS A 51 7.38 -9.95 28.55
CA LYS A 51 6.24 -9.56 27.74
C LYS A 51 6.47 -8.19 27.13
N GLN A 52 5.79 -7.88 26.02
CA GLN A 52 5.90 -6.58 25.36
C GLN A 52 5.54 -5.40 26.29
N ASP A 53 4.62 -5.60 27.24
CA ASP A 53 4.23 -4.59 28.23
C ASP A 53 5.37 -4.33 29.21
N GLU A 54 6.04 -5.39 29.68
CA GLU A 54 7.17 -5.29 30.61
C GLU A 54 8.39 -4.62 29.95
N VAL A 55 8.66 -4.96 28.67
CA VAL A 55 9.70 -4.26 27.89
C VAL A 55 9.35 -2.77 27.74
N ALA A 56 8.11 -2.44 27.41
CA ALA A 56 7.66 -1.07 27.25
C ALA A 56 7.86 -0.23 28.54
N GLU A 57 7.52 -0.80 29.69
CA GLU A 57 7.71 -0.17 30.99
C GLU A 57 9.20 0.07 31.28
N LYS A 58 10.05 -0.96 31.09
CA LYS A 58 11.49 -0.89 31.34
C LYS A 58 12.22 0.13 30.48
N VAL A 59 11.81 0.30 29.21
CA VAL A 59 12.41 1.28 28.29
C VAL A 59 11.67 2.61 28.23
N SER A 60 10.66 2.82 29.09
CA SER A 60 9.85 4.06 29.15
C SER A 60 9.19 4.43 27.81
N LYS A 61 8.74 3.41 27.05
CA LYS A 61 8.02 3.57 25.77
C LYS A 61 6.63 2.96 25.85
N SER A 62 5.75 3.31 24.93
CA SER A 62 4.44 2.68 24.85
C SER A 62 4.54 1.26 24.25
N ARG A 63 3.66 0.34 24.68
CA ARG A 63 3.53 -0.99 24.07
C ARG A 63 3.36 -0.92 22.56
N ALA A 64 2.58 0.06 22.08
CA ALA A 64 2.38 0.28 20.64
C ALA A 64 3.69 0.62 19.92
N ALA A 65 4.59 1.40 20.55
CA ALA A 65 5.91 1.68 20.00
C ALA A 65 6.75 0.41 19.88
N ILE A 66 6.81 -0.42 20.92
CA ILE A 66 7.52 -1.72 20.91
C ILE A 66 6.96 -2.62 19.80
N THR A 67 5.63 -2.77 19.71
CA THR A 67 5.00 -3.58 18.68
C THR A 67 5.35 -3.08 17.28
N ASN A 68 5.34 -1.76 17.06
CA ASN A 68 5.69 -1.16 15.77
C ASN A 68 7.16 -1.36 15.41
N SER A 69 8.09 -1.23 16.37
CA SER A 69 9.51 -1.51 16.14
C SER A 69 9.73 -2.98 15.80
N LEU A 70 9.13 -3.91 16.54
CA LEU A 70 9.23 -5.35 16.26
C LEU A 70 8.70 -5.75 14.88
N ARG A 71 7.69 -5.04 14.37
CA ARG A 71 7.18 -5.28 13.02
C ARG A 71 8.21 -4.98 11.93
N LEU A 72 9.13 -4.03 12.15
CA LEU A 72 10.19 -3.71 11.18
C LEU A 72 11.10 -4.90 10.87
N LEU A 73 11.25 -5.83 11.80
CA LEU A 73 12.03 -7.06 11.59
C LEU A 73 11.37 -8.06 10.63
N LYS A 74 10.11 -7.83 10.23
CA LYS A 74 9.42 -8.62 9.22
C LYS A 74 9.68 -8.17 7.79
N LEU A 75 10.35 -7.03 7.62
CA LEU A 75 10.75 -6.53 6.31
C LEU A 75 11.83 -7.41 5.70
N ASP A 76 11.90 -7.41 4.38
CA ASP A 76 13.02 -8.00 3.64
C ASP A 76 14.35 -7.37 4.09
N SER A 77 15.43 -8.14 4.12
CA SER A 77 16.75 -7.69 4.60
C SER A 77 17.26 -6.47 3.84
N ARG A 78 17.06 -6.40 2.54
CA ARG A 78 17.44 -5.25 1.68
C ARG A 78 16.69 -3.98 2.06
N VAL A 79 15.41 -4.11 2.45
CA VAL A 79 14.60 -2.98 2.91
C VAL A 79 15.02 -2.55 4.31
N GLN A 80 15.38 -3.50 5.18
CA GLN A 80 15.94 -3.18 6.50
C GLN A 80 17.25 -2.38 6.36
N GLU A 81 18.13 -2.74 5.42
CA GLU A 81 19.35 -1.98 5.12
C GLU A 81 19.03 -0.54 4.68
N MET A 82 18.03 -0.34 3.81
CA MET A 82 17.59 1.00 3.41
C MET A 82 17.07 1.84 4.58
N VAL A 83 16.43 1.21 5.56
CA VAL A 83 16.01 1.89 6.81
C VAL A 83 17.22 2.23 7.67
N MET A 84 18.20 1.32 7.78
CA MET A 84 19.45 1.53 8.52
C MET A 84 20.28 2.68 7.94
N GLU A 85 20.33 2.78 6.65
CA GLU A 85 21.03 3.86 5.92
C GLU A 85 20.27 5.20 5.92
N GLY A 86 19.07 5.24 6.50
CA GLY A 86 18.24 6.45 6.52
C GLY A 86 17.57 6.80 5.18
N LYS A 87 17.67 5.91 4.17
CA LYS A 87 17.02 6.09 2.86
C LYS A 87 15.51 6.02 2.96
N LEU A 88 15.01 5.26 3.94
CA LEU A 88 13.59 5.09 4.24
C LEU A 88 13.29 5.51 5.67
N SER A 89 12.23 6.29 5.86
CA SER A 89 11.76 6.61 7.20
C SER A 89 10.97 5.44 7.83
N ASN A 90 10.87 5.42 9.17
CA ASN A 90 10.04 4.46 9.89
C ASN A 90 8.56 4.45 9.45
N GLY A 91 8.05 5.60 8.99
CA GLY A 91 6.70 5.73 8.44
C GLY A 91 6.53 4.94 7.14
N HIS A 92 7.48 5.11 6.20
CA HIS A 92 7.51 4.37 4.95
C HIS A 92 7.64 2.86 5.20
N ALA A 93 8.60 2.45 6.04
CA ALA A 93 8.82 1.06 6.40
C ALA A 93 7.55 0.39 6.95
N ARG A 94 6.81 1.07 7.85
CA ARG A 94 5.55 0.54 8.40
C ARG A 94 4.46 0.35 7.36
N THR A 95 4.41 1.20 6.34
CA THR A 95 3.39 1.11 5.28
C THR A 95 3.63 -0.10 4.39
N ILE A 96 4.88 -0.44 4.08
CA ILE A 96 5.24 -1.54 3.17
C ILE A 96 5.32 -2.92 3.85
N ILE A 97 5.28 -2.99 5.17
CA ILE A 97 5.26 -4.28 5.94
C ILE A 97 4.08 -5.20 5.52
N GLY A 98 2.97 -4.62 5.04
CA GLY A 98 1.81 -5.38 4.60
C GLY A 98 2.03 -6.23 3.34
N ILE A 99 3.14 -6.03 2.63
CA ILE A 99 3.47 -6.78 1.42
C ILE A 99 4.17 -8.06 1.84
N GLU A 100 3.62 -9.24 1.48
CA GLU A 100 4.19 -10.53 1.81
C GLU A 100 5.42 -10.88 0.95
N ASP A 101 5.46 -10.36 -0.27
CA ASP A 101 6.52 -10.64 -1.25
C ASP A 101 7.70 -9.67 -1.03
N GLY A 102 8.86 -10.24 -0.64
CA GLY A 102 10.08 -9.48 -0.36
C GLY A 102 10.63 -8.71 -1.57
N ASP A 103 10.49 -9.26 -2.79
CA ASP A 103 10.95 -8.57 -4.00
C ASP A 103 10.06 -7.37 -4.33
N LYS A 104 8.75 -7.51 -4.15
CA LYS A 104 7.82 -6.38 -4.28
C LYS A 104 8.05 -5.32 -3.21
N GLN A 105 8.32 -5.74 -1.96
CA GLN A 105 8.70 -4.81 -0.89
C GLN A 105 9.91 -3.98 -1.30
N TYR A 106 10.96 -4.63 -1.80
CA TYR A 106 12.18 -3.95 -2.22
C TYR A 106 11.96 -3.01 -3.41
N MET A 107 11.22 -3.44 -4.44
CA MET A 107 10.89 -2.59 -5.60
C MET A 107 10.13 -1.32 -5.18
N ILE A 108 9.15 -1.48 -4.28
CA ILE A 108 8.39 -0.33 -3.76
C ILE A 108 9.27 0.56 -2.89
N ALA A 109 10.15 -0.02 -2.07
CA ALA A 109 11.11 0.72 -1.27
C ALA A 109 12.07 1.56 -2.14
N GLN A 110 12.57 1.01 -3.25
CA GLN A 110 13.37 1.75 -4.22
C GLN A 110 12.57 2.90 -4.85
N LYS A 111 11.34 2.62 -5.28
CA LYS A 111 10.47 3.64 -5.87
C LYS A 111 10.21 4.80 -4.90
N ILE A 112 9.98 4.51 -3.61
CA ILE A 112 9.79 5.53 -2.57
C ILE A 112 11.03 6.42 -2.47
N PHE A 113 12.22 5.83 -2.51
CA PHE A 113 13.48 6.56 -2.42
C PHE A 113 13.74 7.42 -3.67
N ASP A 114 13.56 6.86 -4.87
CA ASP A 114 13.85 7.52 -6.15
C ASP A 114 12.88 8.68 -6.41
N GLU A 115 11.57 8.46 -6.17
CA GLU A 115 10.52 9.46 -6.39
C GLU A 115 10.32 10.39 -5.19
N LYS A 116 11.02 10.17 -4.07
CA LYS A 116 10.89 10.93 -2.81
C LYS A 116 9.44 11.04 -2.32
N LEU A 117 8.71 9.94 -2.42
CA LEU A 117 7.30 9.89 -2.06
C LEU A 117 7.10 10.16 -0.57
N SER A 118 6.03 10.88 -0.24
CA SER A 118 5.60 11.04 1.14
C SER A 118 4.90 9.78 1.67
N VAL A 119 4.84 9.60 2.99
CA VAL A 119 4.15 8.45 3.62
C VAL A 119 2.69 8.34 3.14
N ARG A 120 1.99 9.48 2.95
CA ARG A 120 0.60 9.51 2.48
C ARG A 120 0.45 9.02 1.03
N GLU A 121 1.40 9.35 0.17
CA GLU A 121 1.43 8.89 -1.22
C GLU A 121 1.69 7.39 -1.28
N VAL A 122 2.59 6.88 -0.45
CA VAL A 122 2.83 5.44 -0.31
C VAL A 122 1.60 4.71 0.19
N GLU A 123 0.90 5.23 1.21
CA GLU A 123 -0.36 4.66 1.69
C GLU A 123 -1.45 4.64 0.59
N LYS A 124 -1.50 5.66 -0.26
CA LYS A 124 -2.42 5.70 -1.40
C LYS A 124 -2.03 4.64 -2.45
N LEU A 125 -0.74 4.54 -2.77
CA LEU A 125 -0.21 3.54 -3.70
C LEU A 125 -0.51 2.12 -3.20
N MET A 126 -0.33 1.85 -1.91
CA MET A 126 -0.66 0.55 -1.31
C MET A 126 -2.15 0.23 -1.40
N ARG A 127 -3.03 1.20 -1.10
CA ARG A 127 -4.48 1.03 -1.25
C ARG A 127 -4.90 0.78 -2.70
N ASP A 128 -4.18 1.34 -3.66
CA ASP A 128 -4.48 1.13 -5.08
C ASP A 128 -3.98 -0.25 -5.55
N LEU A 129 -2.90 -0.78 -4.96
CA LEU A 129 -2.42 -2.14 -5.18
C LEU A 129 -3.34 -3.21 -4.54
N ASP A 130 -3.91 -2.92 -3.36
CA ASP A 130 -4.87 -3.81 -2.67
C ASP A 130 -6.27 -3.80 -3.31
N LYS A 131 -6.58 -2.81 -4.14
CA LYS A 131 -7.81 -2.87 -4.92
C LYS A 131 -7.67 -4.04 -5.90
N PRO A 132 -8.59 -5.05 -5.84
CA PRO A 132 -8.60 -6.06 -6.87
C PRO A 132 -8.61 -5.31 -8.20
N GLU A 133 -7.67 -5.63 -9.07
CA GLU A 133 -7.65 -5.10 -10.43
C GLU A 133 -9.09 -5.19 -10.90
N LYS A 134 -9.73 -4.03 -11.12
CA LYS A 134 -11.03 -4.04 -11.79
C LYS A 134 -10.80 -4.90 -13.00
N PRO A 135 -11.56 -6.02 -13.16
CA PRO A 135 -11.29 -6.92 -14.28
C PRO A 135 -11.14 -6.01 -15.48
N VAL A 136 -9.98 -6.04 -16.11
CA VAL A 136 -9.75 -5.34 -17.37
C VAL A 136 -10.96 -5.76 -18.17
N LYS A 137 -11.91 -4.84 -18.38
CA LYS A 137 -13.07 -5.13 -19.20
C LYS A 137 -12.41 -5.52 -20.51
N GLN A 138 -12.35 -6.81 -20.76
CA GLN A 138 -11.98 -7.31 -22.09
C GLN A 138 -12.80 -6.44 -23.02
N ALA A 139 -12.11 -5.64 -23.83
CA ALA A 139 -12.78 -4.84 -24.82
C ALA A 139 -13.71 -5.82 -25.55
N PRO A 140 -15.03 -5.63 -25.53
CA PRO A 140 -15.93 -6.59 -26.13
C PRO A 140 -15.45 -6.79 -27.55
N GLU A 141 -15.41 -8.04 -28.04
CA GLU A 141 -14.97 -8.38 -29.41
C GLU A 141 -15.62 -7.50 -30.51
N ASN A 142 -16.65 -6.76 -30.14
CA ASN A 142 -17.41 -5.83 -30.98
C ASN A 142 -16.98 -4.35 -30.80
N ASP A 143 -15.90 -4.03 -30.10
CA ASP A 143 -15.46 -2.63 -29.89
C ASP A 143 -15.18 -1.91 -31.22
N PHE A 144 -14.70 -2.63 -32.22
CA PHE A 144 -14.48 -2.12 -33.56
C PHE A 144 -15.79 -1.69 -34.27
N ILE A 145 -16.86 -2.47 -34.10
CA ILE A 145 -18.18 -2.15 -34.69
C ILE A 145 -18.76 -0.88 -34.02
N TYR A 146 -18.60 -0.76 -32.74
CA TYR A 146 -19.10 0.43 -32.01
C TYR A 146 -18.32 1.68 -32.37
N ARG A 147 -17.00 1.61 -32.53
CA ARG A 147 -16.17 2.73 -33.00
C ARG A 147 -16.54 3.19 -34.42
N ASP A 148 -16.75 2.26 -35.33
CA ASP A 148 -17.20 2.61 -36.68
C ASP A 148 -18.59 3.29 -36.65
N LEU A 149 -19.48 2.86 -35.79
CA LEU A 149 -20.77 3.53 -35.55
C LEU A 149 -20.63 4.88 -34.93
N GLU A 150 -19.76 5.06 -33.91
CA GLU A 150 -19.46 6.34 -33.29
C GLU A 150 -18.96 7.36 -34.33
N ASP A 151 -18.02 6.92 -35.19
CA ASP A 151 -17.49 7.78 -36.26
C ASP A 151 -18.56 8.17 -37.26
N LYS A 152 -19.44 7.24 -37.67
CA LYS A 152 -20.55 7.52 -38.57
C LYS A 152 -21.56 8.47 -37.96
N PHE A 153 -21.97 8.25 -36.70
CA PHE A 153 -22.88 9.15 -35.99
C PHE A 153 -22.27 10.53 -35.81
N SER A 154 -20.99 10.63 -35.45
CA SER A 154 -20.32 11.91 -35.28
C SER A 154 -20.23 12.71 -36.56
N LYS A 155 -20.01 12.02 -37.73
CA LYS A 155 -20.03 12.66 -39.06
C LYS A 155 -21.42 13.16 -39.45
N ILE A 156 -22.48 12.43 -39.13
CA ILE A 156 -23.86 12.78 -39.49
C ILE A 156 -24.36 13.93 -38.57
N LEU A 157 -24.13 13.82 -37.28
CA LEU A 157 -24.63 14.76 -36.30
C LEU A 157 -23.73 16.00 -36.16
N GLY A 158 -22.46 15.91 -36.60
CA GLY A 158 -21.47 16.97 -36.46
C GLY A 158 -21.09 17.28 -34.99
N SER A 159 -21.31 16.32 -34.10
CA SER A 159 -21.04 16.41 -32.65
C SER A 159 -20.42 15.10 -32.17
N GLN A 160 -19.68 15.13 -31.09
CA GLN A 160 -19.04 13.93 -30.54
C GLN A 160 -20.08 12.96 -29.99
N VAL A 161 -20.02 11.70 -30.44
CA VAL A 161 -20.93 10.63 -30.01
C VAL A 161 -20.14 9.50 -29.36
N ALA A 162 -20.58 9.06 -28.19
CA ALA A 162 -20.02 7.94 -27.47
C ALA A 162 -21.09 6.86 -27.25
N ILE A 163 -20.78 5.61 -27.60
CA ILE A 163 -21.69 4.47 -27.44
C ILE A 163 -21.19 3.61 -26.27
N LYS A 164 -21.88 3.68 -25.13
CA LYS A 164 -21.58 2.88 -23.94
C LYS A 164 -22.44 1.62 -23.94
N ASN A 165 -21.84 0.49 -24.26
CA ASN A 165 -22.53 -0.80 -24.21
C ASN A 165 -22.62 -1.31 -22.77
N LYS A 166 -23.79 -1.87 -22.41
CA LYS A 166 -24.03 -2.60 -21.16
C LYS A 166 -24.35 -4.07 -21.50
N ASN A 167 -24.09 -4.97 -20.57
CA ASN A 167 -24.42 -6.38 -20.72
C ASN A 167 -25.89 -6.56 -21.14
N ASN A 168 -26.19 -7.61 -21.89
CA ASN A 168 -27.51 -7.97 -22.43
C ASN A 168 -28.04 -7.09 -23.60
N ASN A 169 -27.21 -6.74 -24.57
CA ASN A 169 -27.61 -5.96 -25.76
C ASN A 169 -28.27 -4.62 -25.45
N LYS A 170 -28.03 -4.07 -24.27
CA LYS A 170 -28.48 -2.74 -23.85
C LYS A 170 -27.29 -1.80 -23.85
N GLY A 171 -27.49 -0.60 -24.36
CA GLY A 171 -26.46 0.44 -24.37
C GLY A 171 -27.03 1.80 -24.10
N LYS A 172 -26.13 2.78 -24.02
CA LYS A 172 -26.45 4.20 -23.93
C LYS A 172 -25.63 4.93 -24.98
N ILE A 173 -26.30 5.79 -25.75
CA ILE A 173 -25.65 6.70 -26.68
C ILE A 173 -25.61 8.06 -25.97
N GLU A 174 -24.44 8.62 -25.84
CA GLU A 174 -24.21 9.96 -25.28
C GLU A 174 -23.75 10.87 -26.43
N ILE A 175 -24.39 12.01 -26.59
CA ILE A 175 -24.06 13.01 -27.60
C ILE A 175 -23.70 14.29 -26.84
N GLU A 176 -22.49 14.78 -27.04
CA GLU A 176 -22.04 16.04 -26.44
C GLU A 176 -22.43 17.21 -27.35
N TYR A 177 -23.01 18.26 -26.78
CA TYR A 177 -23.31 19.51 -27.47
C TYR A 177 -22.86 20.70 -26.62
N TYR A 178 -22.40 21.76 -27.25
CA TYR A 178 -21.83 22.91 -26.60
C TYR A 178 -22.67 24.18 -26.81
N SER A 179 -23.74 24.13 -27.63
CA SER A 179 -24.65 25.25 -27.85
C SER A 179 -26.07 24.77 -28.13
N GLN A 180 -27.05 25.63 -27.87
CA GLN A 180 -28.46 25.37 -28.17
C GLN A 180 -28.70 25.15 -29.67
N ALA A 181 -27.98 25.86 -30.53
CA ALA A 181 -28.04 25.67 -31.99
C ALA A 181 -27.56 24.29 -32.44
N GLU A 182 -26.55 23.72 -31.77
CA GLU A 182 -26.11 22.33 -32.04
C GLU A 182 -27.18 21.33 -31.61
N LEU A 183 -27.83 21.55 -30.47
CA LEU A 183 -28.89 20.66 -30.00
C LEU A 183 -30.08 20.68 -30.97
N GLU A 184 -30.47 21.83 -31.48
CA GLU A 184 -31.53 21.99 -32.50
C GLU A 184 -31.16 21.28 -33.81
N ARG A 185 -29.90 21.35 -34.22
CA ARG A 185 -29.38 20.62 -35.40
C ARG A 185 -29.44 19.11 -35.22
N ILE A 186 -29.01 18.60 -34.05
CA ILE A 186 -29.11 17.20 -33.74
C ILE A 186 -30.54 16.71 -33.77
N TYR A 187 -31.48 17.50 -33.23
CA TYR A 187 -32.91 17.19 -33.28
C TYR A 187 -33.43 17.18 -34.73
N ALA A 188 -33.10 18.17 -35.54
CA ALA A 188 -33.54 18.25 -36.93
C ALA A 188 -33.05 17.06 -37.76
N VAL A 189 -31.77 16.65 -37.64
CA VAL A 189 -31.18 15.50 -38.32
C VAL A 189 -31.88 14.22 -37.90
N SER A 190 -32.13 14.00 -36.60
CA SER A 190 -32.85 12.84 -36.11
C SER A 190 -34.30 12.73 -36.60
N TYR A 191 -34.98 13.88 -36.74
CA TYR A 191 -36.36 13.96 -37.23
C TYR A 191 -36.48 13.69 -38.74
N THR A 192 -35.58 14.23 -39.56
CA THR A 192 -35.62 14.05 -41.04
C THR A 192 -35.35 12.62 -41.45
N HIS A 193 -34.54 11.85 -40.71
CA HIS A 193 -34.31 10.43 -40.99
C HIS A 193 -35.46 9.51 -40.58
N LEU A 194 -36.34 9.93 -39.67
CA LEU A 194 -37.54 9.18 -39.25
C LEU A 194 -38.70 9.29 -40.24
N THR A 195 -38.68 10.31 -41.14
CA THR A 195 -39.80 10.61 -42.04
C THR A 195 -39.57 10.17 -43.50
N LEU A 196 -38.50 9.44 -43.82
CA LEU A 196 -38.34 8.85 -45.17
C LEU A 196 -39.32 7.69 -45.31
N PRO A 197 -40.24 7.73 -46.32
CA PRO A 197 -41.12 6.59 -46.58
C PRO A 197 -40.30 5.41 -47.08
N THR A 198 -40.48 4.27 -46.45
CA THR A 198 -40.08 2.96 -46.98
C THR A 198 -40.82 2.72 -48.26
N THR A 199 -40.15 2.91 -49.40
CA THR A 199 -40.57 2.35 -50.72
C THR A 199 -39.93 1.03 -50.89
#